data_72aa05e3e7901f57283d7811f79b9cf9
#
_entry.id   72aa05e3e7901f57283d7811f79b9cf9
#
_cell.length_a   1.000
_cell.length_b   1.000
_cell.length_c   1.000
_cell.angle_alpha   90.00
_cell.angle_beta   90.00
_cell.angle_gamma   90.00
#
_symmetry.space_group_name_H-M   'P 1'
#
loop_
_entity.id
_entity.type
_entity.pdbx_description
1 polymer ?
#
loop_
_entity_poly.entity_id
_entity_poly.type
_entity_poly.pdbx_seq_one_letter_code
_entity_poly.pdbx_strand_id
1 'polypeptide(L)'
;MADLSVNIGNLKLCNPVMTASGTFGYGKEFEDFVDLERIGGIIVKGTTLYHREGNPYPRMAETPMGMLNAVGLQNKGVNYFVEHIYPQIKDINTNMIVNVSGSAVEDYVKTAEIINELDRIPAIELNISCPNVKQGGMAFGVSACGCTEVVKAVREVYKKTLIVKLSPNVTDITEIARAAEASGADSVSLINTLLGMAIDAEKRRPVLSTVTGGMSGAAVKPIALRMVWQVAKAINIPVIGLGGIMNWKDAIEFLLAGATAIQIGTANFIDPAITVKVSEGINNYLERHGYTSVKDIIGALEV
;
A
#
# COMPACT_ATOMS: atom_id res chain seq x y z
N MET A 1 17.69 -22.52 -2.25
CA MET A 1 16.75 -21.39 -2.14
C MET A 1 17.01 -20.44 -3.30
N ALA A 2 15.97 -19.98 -3.99
CA ALA A 2 16.08 -18.96 -5.02
C ALA A 2 16.40 -17.58 -4.40
N ASP A 3 16.95 -16.66 -5.20
CA ASP A 3 17.09 -15.27 -4.81
C ASP A 3 15.72 -14.56 -4.87
N LEU A 4 15.17 -14.19 -3.71
CA LEU A 4 13.91 -13.47 -3.61
C LEU A 4 14.09 -11.94 -3.58
N SER A 5 15.32 -11.44 -3.59
CA SER A 5 15.57 -10.00 -3.44
C SER A 5 15.10 -9.20 -4.65
N VAL A 6 14.47 -8.05 -4.37
CA VAL A 6 14.04 -7.08 -5.38
C VAL A 6 14.41 -5.65 -4.97
N ASN A 7 14.39 -4.72 -5.91
CA ASN A 7 14.64 -3.31 -5.65
C ASN A 7 13.42 -2.46 -6.03
N ILE A 8 13.07 -1.54 -5.15
CA ILE A 8 12.06 -0.51 -5.37
C ILE A 8 12.77 0.84 -5.35
N GLY A 9 13.12 1.35 -6.53
CA GLY A 9 14.08 2.44 -6.62
C GLY A 9 15.41 2.05 -5.94
N ASN A 10 15.84 2.84 -4.97
CA ASN A 10 17.05 2.58 -4.17
C ASN A 10 16.80 1.66 -2.95
N LEU A 11 15.55 1.29 -2.69
CA LEU A 11 15.18 0.43 -1.57
C LEU A 11 15.34 -1.04 -1.95
N LYS A 12 16.25 -1.75 -1.26
CA LYS A 12 16.42 -3.20 -1.41
C LYS A 12 15.52 -3.95 -0.42
N LEU A 13 14.68 -4.84 -0.94
CA LEU A 13 13.87 -5.77 -0.17
C LEU A 13 14.53 -7.16 -0.18
N CYS A 14 14.55 -7.85 0.97
CA CYS A 14 15.08 -9.22 1.06
C CYS A 14 14.19 -10.26 0.35
N ASN A 15 12.90 -9.95 0.22
CA ASN A 15 11.92 -10.69 -0.58
C ASN A 15 10.80 -9.73 -1.04
N PRO A 16 9.98 -10.09 -2.05
CA PRO A 16 9.01 -9.17 -2.65
C PRO A 16 7.73 -8.94 -1.84
N VAL A 17 7.59 -9.53 -0.64
CA VAL A 17 6.33 -9.52 0.11
C VAL A 17 6.38 -8.51 1.23
N MET A 18 5.44 -7.56 1.20
CA MET A 18 5.29 -6.50 2.21
C MET A 18 3.89 -6.55 2.83
N THR A 19 3.72 -5.91 3.99
CA THR A 19 2.38 -5.64 4.54
C THR A 19 1.78 -4.38 3.94
N ALA A 20 0.45 -4.31 3.81
CA ALA A 20 -0.25 -3.10 3.37
C ALA A 20 -0.60 -2.19 4.56
N SER A 21 -0.52 -0.88 4.34
CA SER A 21 -0.90 0.12 5.35
C SER A 21 -2.33 -0.09 5.88
N GLY A 22 -2.49 0.11 7.18
CA GLY A 22 -3.78 0.01 7.86
C GLY A 22 -4.19 -1.41 8.26
N THR A 23 -3.38 -2.44 7.98
CA THR A 23 -3.68 -3.84 8.29
C THR A 23 -2.65 -4.50 9.19
N PHE A 24 -1.56 -3.81 9.52
CA PHE A 24 -0.44 -4.37 10.29
C PHE A 24 0.13 -3.35 11.31
N GLY A 25 -0.70 -2.45 11.82
CA GLY A 25 -0.30 -1.47 12.83
C GLY A 25 0.99 -0.72 12.47
N TYR A 26 1.93 -0.74 13.41
CA TYR A 26 3.31 -0.26 13.23
C TYR A 26 4.32 -1.41 13.14
N GLY A 27 3.83 -2.65 13.06
CA GLY A 27 4.62 -3.87 12.98
C GLY A 27 4.87 -4.50 14.36
N LYS A 28 5.32 -3.73 15.34
CA LYS A 28 5.69 -4.24 16.66
C LYS A 28 4.56 -5.00 17.38
N GLU A 29 3.32 -4.64 17.14
CA GLU A 29 2.14 -5.31 17.69
C GLU A 29 2.00 -6.77 17.24
N PHE A 30 2.77 -7.18 16.22
CA PHE A 30 2.72 -8.52 15.64
C PHE A 30 3.97 -9.35 15.90
N GLU A 31 4.95 -8.85 16.68
CA GLU A 31 6.23 -9.55 16.93
C GLU A 31 6.06 -10.92 17.60
N ASP A 32 5.00 -11.12 18.40
CA ASP A 32 4.68 -12.40 19.02
C ASP A 32 4.06 -13.43 18.04
N PHE A 33 3.61 -12.99 16.88
CA PHE A 33 2.90 -13.85 15.92
C PHE A 33 3.73 -14.19 14.68
N VAL A 34 4.71 -13.35 14.35
CA VAL A 34 5.53 -13.51 13.15
C VAL A 34 6.89 -12.86 13.32
N ASP A 35 7.92 -13.50 12.77
CA ASP A 35 9.25 -12.92 12.66
C ASP A 35 9.25 -11.76 11.65
N LEU A 36 9.30 -10.52 12.16
CA LEU A 36 9.22 -9.31 11.36
C LEU A 36 10.40 -9.14 10.39
N GLU A 37 11.58 -9.70 10.72
CA GLU A 37 12.78 -9.61 9.87
C GLU A 37 12.66 -10.44 8.59
N ARG A 38 11.73 -11.40 8.56
CA ARG A 38 11.42 -12.21 7.37
C ARG A 38 10.45 -11.54 6.41
N ILE A 39 9.89 -10.38 6.75
CA ILE A 39 9.00 -9.59 5.90
C ILE A 39 9.85 -8.64 5.06
N GLY A 40 9.65 -8.57 3.75
CA GLY A 40 10.42 -7.71 2.84
C GLY A 40 10.31 -6.22 3.16
N GLY A 41 9.16 -5.80 3.72
CA GLY A 41 8.94 -4.44 4.21
C GLY A 41 7.58 -4.31 4.90
N ILE A 42 7.49 -3.41 5.86
CA ILE A 42 6.26 -3.13 6.60
C ILE A 42 5.81 -1.70 6.27
N ILE A 43 4.64 -1.60 5.60
CA ILE A 43 3.99 -0.31 5.41
C ILE A 43 3.20 -0.02 6.68
N VAL A 44 3.73 0.87 7.51
CA VAL A 44 3.09 1.20 8.79
C VAL A 44 1.79 1.98 8.59
N LYS A 45 1.06 2.13 9.66
CA LYS A 45 -0.23 2.84 9.67
C LYS A 45 -0.11 4.24 9.07
N GLY A 46 -1.13 4.65 8.30
CA GLY A 46 -1.19 5.97 7.68
C GLY A 46 -1.00 7.09 8.71
N THR A 47 -0.04 7.96 8.42
CA THR A 47 0.39 9.09 9.26
C THR A 47 0.01 10.39 8.55
N THR A 48 -0.61 11.32 9.29
CA THR A 48 -0.98 12.67 8.83
C THR A 48 -0.20 13.72 9.62
N LEU A 49 -0.16 14.96 9.13
CA LEU A 49 0.52 16.05 9.83
C LEU A 49 -0.05 16.23 11.25
N TYR A 50 -1.36 16.24 11.37
CA TYR A 50 -2.08 16.41 12.64
C TYR A 50 -2.83 15.15 13.04
N HIS A 51 -3.19 15.07 14.31
CA HIS A 51 -4.07 14.03 14.86
C HIS A 51 -5.41 13.94 14.11
N ARG A 52 -5.91 12.70 13.90
CA ARG A 52 -7.23 12.41 13.35
C ARG A 52 -7.92 11.34 14.17
N GLU A 53 -9.13 11.63 14.62
CA GLU A 53 -9.99 10.68 15.36
C GLU A 53 -10.53 9.55 14.47
N GLY A 54 -10.57 9.77 13.14
CA GLY A 54 -11.25 8.88 12.21
C GLY A 54 -12.76 9.10 12.17
N ASN A 55 -13.45 8.22 11.45
CA ASN A 55 -14.89 8.28 11.30
C ASN A 55 -15.62 7.62 12.47
N PRO A 56 -16.90 7.99 12.73
CA PRO A 56 -17.76 7.32 13.71
C PRO A 56 -17.97 5.84 13.42
N TYR A 57 -18.34 5.07 14.42
CA TYR A 57 -18.77 3.67 14.28
C TYR A 57 -20.24 3.57 13.80
N PRO A 58 -20.61 2.47 13.08
CA PRO A 58 -19.74 1.41 12.57
C PRO A 58 -18.93 1.88 11.35
N ARG A 59 -17.66 1.55 11.31
CA ARG A 59 -16.72 1.96 10.25
C ARG A 59 -15.97 0.81 9.57
N MET A 60 -16.33 -0.42 9.93
CA MET A 60 -15.86 -1.65 9.29
C MET A 60 -17.02 -2.63 9.22
N ALA A 61 -17.09 -3.40 8.14
CA ALA A 61 -18.08 -4.45 7.93
C ALA A 61 -17.51 -5.57 7.07
N GLU A 62 -17.84 -6.81 7.41
CA GLU A 62 -17.51 -7.96 6.59
C GLU A 62 -18.42 -8.03 5.36
N THR A 63 -17.90 -8.62 4.29
CA THR A 63 -18.63 -9.00 3.08
C THR A 63 -18.32 -10.47 2.76
N PRO A 64 -19.10 -11.16 1.89
CA PRO A 64 -18.89 -12.58 1.62
C PRO A 64 -17.45 -12.97 1.22
N MET A 65 -16.72 -12.07 0.54
CA MET A 65 -15.37 -12.33 0.04
C MET A 65 -14.38 -11.20 0.37
N GLY A 66 -14.57 -10.53 1.51
CA GLY A 66 -13.69 -9.45 1.93
C GLY A 66 -14.32 -8.57 2.99
N MET A 67 -14.05 -7.28 2.93
CA MET A 67 -14.56 -6.32 3.90
C MET A 67 -14.72 -4.92 3.31
N LEU A 68 -15.57 -4.13 3.94
CA LEU A 68 -15.69 -2.69 3.76
C LEU A 68 -15.07 -1.97 4.95
N ASN A 69 -14.33 -0.90 4.70
CA ASN A 69 -13.85 -0.03 5.75
C ASN A 69 -14.00 1.46 5.39
N ALA A 70 -14.22 2.25 6.42
CA ALA A 70 -14.26 3.70 6.39
C ALA A 70 -13.60 4.24 7.67
N VAL A 71 -12.38 3.79 7.98
CA VAL A 71 -11.68 4.15 9.23
C VAL A 71 -11.42 5.66 9.34
N GLY A 72 -11.19 6.36 8.22
CA GLY A 72 -11.01 7.81 8.19
C GLY A 72 -9.63 8.28 8.64
N LEU A 73 -8.59 7.52 8.33
CA LEU A 73 -7.19 7.85 8.64
C LEU A 73 -6.92 8.12 10.14
N GLN A 74 -7.58 7.39 11.04
CA GLN A 74 -7.34 7.52 12.48
C GLN A 74 -5.86 7.33 12.80
N ASN A 75 -5.20 8.38 13.33
CA ASN A 75 -3.81 8.36 13.77
C ASN A 75 -3.51 9.58 14.66
N LYS A 76 -2.40 9.55 15.39
CA LYS A 76 -2.04 10.62 16.35
C LYS A 76 -1.16 11.74 15.75
N GLY A 77 -0.92 11.71 14.44
CA GLY A 77 -0.09 12.69 13.74
C GLY A 77 1.41 12.36 13.73
N VAL A 78 2.15 13.07 12.86
CA VAL A 78 3.57 12.77 12.61
C VAL A 78 4.46 13.04 13.83
N ASN A 79 4.20 14.07 14.63
CA ASN A 79 5.00 14.33 15.82
C ASN A 79 4.90 13.18 16.84
N TYR A 80 3.70 12.65 17.05
CA TYR A 80 3.51 11.48 17.91
C TYR A 80 4.24 10.24 17.32
N PHE A 81 4.21 10.08 16.01
CA PHE A 81 4.95 9.01 15.34
C PHE A 81 6.45 9.11 15.65
N VAL A 82 7.05 10.30 15.48
CA VAL A 82 8.48 10.53 15.73
C VAL A 82 8.86 10.30 17.19
N GLU A 83 8.07 10.83 18.12
CA GLU A 83 8.38 10.81 19.55
C GLU A 83 8.11 9.45 20.23
N HIS A 84 7.08 8.74 19.79
CA HIS A 84 6.57 7.57 20.53
C HIS A 84 6.63 6.27 19.74
N ILE A 85 6.47 6.29 18.41
CA ILE A 85 6.42 5.08 17.58
C ILE A 85 7.80 4.75 16.99
N TYR A 86 8.43 5.73 16.33
CA TYR A 86 9.73 5.54 15.70
C TYR A 86 10.79 4.93 16.62
N PRO A 87 10.96 5.36 17.89
CA PRO A 87 11.90 4.73 18.81
C PRO A 87 11.68 3.26 19.07
N GLN A 88 10.44 2.77 18.90
CA GLN A 88 10.06 1.37 19.14
C GLN A 88 10.32 0.47 17.93
N ILE A 89 10.34 1.04 16.71
CA ILE A 89 10.41 0.28 15.46
C ILE A 89 11.73 0.45 14.71
N LYS A 90 12.53 1.46 15.02
CA LYS A 90 13.76 1.82 14.29
C LYS A 90 14.83 0.72 14.30
N ASP A 91 14.84 -0.13 15.33
CA ASP A 91 15.83 -1.19 15.50
C ASP A 91 15.37 -2.55 14.97
N ILE A 92 14.14 -2.65 14.45
CA ILE A 92 13.65 -3.85 13.76
C ILE A 92 14.36 -3.94 12.41
N ASN A 93 15.00 -5.09 12.14
CA ASN A 93 15.82 -5.30 10.94
C ASN A 93 14.96 -5.66 9.71
N THR A 94 14.00 -4.78 9.38
CA THR A 94 13.23 -4.82 8.13
C THR A 94 12.99 -3.39 7.63
N ASN A 95 12.49 -3.25 6.40
CA ASN A 95 12.19 -1.94 5.84
C ASN A 95 10.88 -1.39 6.42
N MET A 96 10.98 -0.42 7.33
CA MET A 96 9.82 0.33 7.83
C MET A 96 9.51 1.49 6.90
N ILE A 97 8.35 1.44 6.24
CA ILE A 97 7.91 2.41 5.24
C ILE A 97 6.71 3.16 5.79
N VAL A 98 6.77 4.47 5.85
CA VAL A 98 5.67 5.28 6.41
C VAL A 98 4.66 5.62 5.33
N ASN A 99 3.39 5.23 5.51
CA ASN A 99 2.30 5.68 4.66
C ASN A 99 1.91 7.10 5.06
N VAL A 100 2.06 8.05 4.13
CA VAL A 100 1.80 9.48 4.35
C VAL A 100 0.50 9.90 3.70
N SER A 101 -0.37 10.55 4.46
CA SER A 101 -1.65 11.08 3.98
C SER A 101 -1.85 12.52 4.44
N GLY A 102 -2.56 13.32 3.64
CA GLY A 102 -2.88 14.71 3.93
C GLY A 102 -4.25 15.12 3.39
N SER A 103 -4.68 16.33 3.74
CA SER A 103 -5.88 16.97 3.19
C SER A 103 -5.56 18.12 2.24
N ALA A 104 -4.34 18.66 2.32
CA ALA A 104 -3.79 19.68 1.46
C ALA A 104 -2.36 19.26 1.06
N VAL A 105 -1.81 19.85 0.00
CA VAL A 105 -0.43 19.59 -0.45
C VAL A 105 0.57 19.86 0.66
N GLU A 106 0.38 20.94 1.39
CA GLU A 106 1.23 21.35 2.51
C GLU A 106 1.29 20.33 3.64
N ASP A 107 0.19 19.58 3.88
CA ASP A 107 0.18 18.51 4.89
C ASP A 107 1.12 17.37 4.48
N TYR A 108 1.10 16.98 3.19
CA TYR A 108 2.00 15.96 2.65
C TYR A 108 3.46 16.41 2.71
N VAL A 109 3.74 17.65 2.29
CA VAL A 109 5.10 18.23 2.26
C VAL A 109 5.68 18.25 3.67
N LYS A 110 5.00 18.88 4.64
CA LYS A 110 5.49 18.98 6.02
C LYS A 110 5.66 17.61 6.69
N THR A 111 4.75 16.67 6.42
CA THR A 111 4.87 15.32 6.95
C THR A 111 6.09 14.61 6.36
N ALA A 112 6.31 14.75 5.05
CA ALA A 112 7.45 14.15 4.36
C ALA A 112 8.79 14.76 4.79
N GLU A 113 8.87 16.08 5.02
CA GLU A 113 10.04 16.77 5.56
C GLU A 113 10.45 16.18 6.91
N ILE A 114 9.49 16.06 7.84
CA ILE A 114 9.77 15.50 9.18
C ILE A 114 10.25 14.04 9.07
N ILE A 115 9.63 13.23 8.23
CA ILE A 115 10.02 11.81 8.07
C ILE A 115 11.36 11.69 7.35
N ASN A 116 11.71 12.61 6.47
CA ASN A 116 13.02 12.61 5.77
C ASN A 116 14.20 12.59 6.73
N GLU A 117 14.07 13.22 7.92
CA GLU A 117 15.10 13.29 8.96
C GLU A 117 15.27 11.98 9.75
N LEU A 118 14.39 10.99 9.56
CA LEU A 118 14.42 9.74 10.31
C LEU A 118 15.33 8.70 9.61
N ASP A 119 16.54 8.50 10.07
CA ASP A 119 17.57 7.67 9.43
C ASP A 119 17.11 6.24 9.09
N ARG A 120 16.31 5.61 9.97
CA ARG A 120 15.85 4.22 9.82
C ARG A 120 14.56 4.07 9.05
N ILE A 121 14.00 5.16 8.50
CA ILE A 121 12.87 5.13 7.58
C ILE A 121 13.41 5.32 6.15
N PRO A 122 13.54 4.24 5.35
CA PRO A 122 14.17 4.31 4.03
C PRO A 122 13.23 4.79 2.92
N ALA A 123 11.92 4.78 3.16
CA ALA A 123 10.91 5.12 2.15
C ALA A 123 9.64 5.66 2.78
N ILE A 124 8.85 6.40 1.97
CA ILE A 124 7.44 6.69 2.25
C ILE A 124 6.54 6.15 1.14
N GLU A 125 5.31 5.76 1.52
CA GLU A 125 4.21 5.47 0.60
C GLU A 125 3.22 6.63 0.66
N LEU A 126 3.19 7.45 -0.39
CA LEU A 126 2.34 8.63 -0.48
C LEU A 126 0.91 8.20 -0.85
N ASN A 127 0.00 8.28 0.08
CA ASN A 127 -1.40 7.91 -0.12
C ASN A 127 -2.21 9.10 -0.63
N ILE A 128 -2.30 9.23 -1.96
CA ILE A 128 -3.04 10.32 -2.63
C ILE A 128 -4.52 10.00 -2.83
N SER A 129 -4.99 8.84 -2.39
CA SER A 129 -6.35 8.33 -2.62
C SER A 129 -7.41 8.87 -1.64
N CYS A 130 -7.06 9.79 -0.73
CA CYS A 130 -7.97 10.26 0.32
C CYS A 130 -9.10 11.13 -0.29
N PRO A 131 -10.40 10.75 -0.16
CA PRO A 131 -11.51 11.49 -0.75
C PRO A 131 -11.89 12.78 -0.01
N ASN A 132 -11.26 13.09 1.12
CA ASN A 132 -11.65 14.18 2.03
C ASN A 132 -10.83 15.46 1.82
N VAL A 133 -10.83 16.02 0.61
CA VAL A 133 -10.27 17.36 0.37
C VAL A 133 -11.38 18.38 0.49
N LYS A 134 -11.39 19.17 1.58
CA LYS A 134 -12.41 20.20 1.85
C LYS A 134 -12.30 21.45 0.97
N GLN A 135 -11.26 21.63 0.19
CA GLN A 135 -11.10 22.77 -0.70
C GLN A 135 -10.90 22.31 -2.15
N GLY A 136 -11.89 22.51 -2.99
CA GLY A 136 -11.82 22.27 -4.43
C GLY A 136 -12.35 20.93 -4.96
N GLY A 137 -12.77 19.99 -4.09
CA GLY A 137 -13.66 18.90 -4.47
C GLY A 137 -13.07 17.71 -5.22
N MET A 138 -11.78 17.63 -5.49
CA MET A 138 -11.16 16.46 -6.12
C MET A 138 -10.04 15.89 -5.26
N ALA A 139 -10.11 14.58 -4.98
CA ALA A 139 -9.00 13.85 -4.38
C ALA A 139 -7.81 13.87 -5.33
N PHE A 140 -6.61 14.13 -4.83
CA PHE A 140 -5.38 14.23 -5.64
C PHE A 140 -5.13 12.99 -6.51
N GLY A 141 -5.57 11.82 -6.08
CA GLY A 141 -5.38 10.55 -6.78
C GLY A 141 -6.39 10.23 -7.89
N VAL A 142 -7.34 11.12 -8.22
CA VAL A 142 -8.33 10.87 -9.27
C VAL A 142 -8.04 11.62 -10.58
N SER A 143 -7.00 12.46 -10.60
CA SER A 143 -6.56 13.18 -11.81
C SER A 143 -5.03 13.21 -11.91
N ALA A 144 -4.51 13.22 -13.14
CA ALA A 144 -3.08 13.37 -13.41
C ALA A 144 -2.54 14.69 -12.85
N CYS A 145 -3.32 15.78 -12.95
CA CYS A 145 -2.96 17.10 -12.43
C CYS A 145 -2.76 17.08 -10.90
N GLY A 146 -3.74 16.55 -10.15
CA GLY A 146 -3.64 16.45 -8.69
C GLY A 146 -2.51 15.54 -8.24
N CYS A 147 -2.30 14.41 -8.93
CA CYS A 147 -1.15 13.53 -8.68
C CYS A 147 0.17 14.30 -8.88
N THR A 148 0.31 14.99 -10.01
CA THR A 148 1.53 15.77 -10.33
C THR A 148 1.81 16.84 -9.27
N GLU A 149 0.79 17.58 -8.84
CA GLU A 149 0.92 18.64 -7.85
C GLU A 149 1.51 18.12 -6.53
N VAL A 150 0.91 17.08 -5.97
CA VAL A 150 1.35 16.51 -4.68
C VAL A 150 2.72 15.82 -4.81
N VAL A 151 2.92 15.00 -5.84
CA VAL A 151 4.15 14.21 -5.97
C VAL A 151 5.35 15.11 -6.21
N LYS A 152 5.25 16.13 -7.06
CA LYS A 152 6.34 17.12 -7.27
C LYS A 152 6.68 17.87 -6.00
N ALA A 153 5.66 18.39 -5.29
CA ALA A 153 5.89 19.15 -4.06
C ALA A 153 6.59 18.29 -2.99
N VAL A 154 6.16 17.03 -2.82
CA VAL A 154 6.79 16.10 -1.88
C VAL A 154 8.21 15.72 -2.35
N ARG A 155 8.43 15.50 -3.65
CA ARG A 155 9.75 15.15 -4.18
C ARG A 155 10.81 16.23 -3.93
N GLU A 156 10.42 17.49 -3.90
CA GLU A 156 11.34 18.61 -3.62
C GLU A 156 11.98 18.51 -2.25
N VAL A 157 11.25 18.03 -1.24
CA VAL A 157 11.68 17.94 0.16
C VAL A 157 12.11 16.54 0.59
N TYR A 158 11.54 15.48 0.01
CA TYR A 158 11.82 14.10 0.36
C TYR A 158 12.87 13.49 -0.57
N LYS A 159 14.02 13.03 -0.05
CA LYS A 159 15.17 12.60 -0.85
C LYS A 159 15.36 11.09 -0.93
N LYS A 160 14.61 10.32 -0.10
CA LYS A 160 14.65 8.86 -0.08
C LYS A 160 13.62 8.26 -1.05
N THR A 161 13.41 6.95 -1.01
CA THR A 161 12.48 6.27 -1.92
C THR A 161 11.04 6.72 -1.71
N LEU A 162 10.44 7.25 -2.78
CA LEU A 162 9.07 7.77 -2.82
C LEU A 162 8.17 6.80 -3.61
N ILE A 163 7.27 6.13 -2.92
CA ILE A 163 6.24 5.26 -3.49
C ILE A 163 4.94 6.05 -3.55
N VAL A 164 4.20 5.98 -4.67
CA VAL A 164 2.90 6.66 -4.81
C VAL A 164 1.78 5.63 -4.88
N LYS A 165 0.85 5.66 -3.91
CA LYS A 165 -0.27 4.72 -3.84
C LYS A 165 -1.48 5.21 -4.60
N LEU A 166 -1.84 4.47 -5.66
CA LEU A 166 -2.87 4.83 -6.62
C LEU A 166 -4.26 4.32 -6.22
N SER A 167 -5.28 5.11 -6.56
CA SER A 167 -6.69 4.77 -6.38
C SER A 167 -7.20 3.95 -7.56
N PRO A 168 -8.00 2.89 -7.34
CA PRO A 168 -8.70 2.19 -8.41
C PRO A 168 -9.96 2.92 -8.91
N ASN A 169 -10.41 3.97 -8.20
CA ASN A 169 -11.66 4.66 -8.48
C ASN A 169 -11.48 5.74 -9.55
N VAL A 170 -10.90 5.35 -10.67
CA VAL A 170 -10.59 6.18 -11.84
C VAL A 170 -10.93 5.42 -13.13
N THR A 171 -11.12 6.14 -14.23
CA THR A 171 -11.41 5.53 -15.52
C THR A 171 -10.17 4.85 -16.10
N ASP A 172 -9.02 5.54 -16.08
CA ASP A 172 -7.74 5.00 -16.52
C ASP A 172 -6.65 5.26 -15.47
N ILE A 173 -6.22 4.20 -14.79
CA ILE A 173 -5.20 4.25 -13.76
C ILE A 173 -3.79 4.50 -14.35
N THR A 174 -3.59 4.20 -15.63
CA THR A 174 -2.29 4.38 -16.30
C THR A 174 -1.93 5.84 -16.48
N GLU A 175 -2.92 6.73 -16.64
CA GLU A 175 -2.69 8.18 -16.69
C GLU A 175 -2.11 8.69 -15.37
N ILE A 176 -2.66 8.23 -14.25
CA ILE A 176 -2.18 8.63 -12.91
C ILE A 176 -0.78 8.05 -12.65
N ALA A 177 -0.54 6.80 -13.08
CA ALA A 177 0.76 6.16 -12.94
C ALA A 177 1.85 6.90 -13.71
N ARG A 178 1.60 7.30 -14.97
CA ARG A 178 2.52 8.11 -15.78
C ARG A 178 2.77 9.49 -15.15
N ALA A 179 1.72 10.11 -14.59
CA ALA A 179 1.86 11.39 -13.90
C ALA A 179 2.74 11.26 -12.65
N ALA A 180 2.60 10.17 -11.87
CA ALA A 180 3.44 9.89 -10.72
C ALA A 180 4.92 9.70 -11.13
N GLU A 181 5.20 8.87 -12.15
CA GLU A 181 6.53 8.64 -12.69
C GLU A 181 7.16 9.96 -13.18
N ALA A 182 6.46 10.73 -14.02
CA ALA A 182 6.93 12.01 -14.54
C ALA A 182 7.16 13.08 -13.46
N SER A 183 6.56 12.89 -12.29
CA SER A 183 6.68 13.79 -11.11
C SER A 183 7.79 13.38 -10.15
N GLY A 184 8.54 12.30 -10.44
CA GLY A 184 9.69 11.87 -9.65
C GLY A 184 9.38 10.81 -8.59
N ALA A 185 8.30 10.05 -8.73
CA ALA A 185 8.10 8.82 -7.96
C ALA A 185 9.17 7.79 -8.33
N ASP A 186 9.68 7.06 -7.33
CA ASP A 186 10.61 5.93 -7.54
C ASP A 186 9.85 4.62 -7.79
N SER A 187 8.57 4.56 -7.41
CA SER A 187 7.68 3.40 -7.59
C SER A 187 6.22 3.83 -7.44
N VAL A 188 5.31 3.01 -7.96
CA VAL A 188 3.88 3.13 -7.65
C VAL A 188 3.38 1.87 -6.96
N SER A 189 2.40 2.02 -6.05
CA SER A 189 1.67 0.89 -5.45
C SER A 189 0.19 0.97 -5.83
N LEU A 190 -0.42 -0.13 -6.20
CA LEU A 190 -1.84 -0.21 -6.55
C LEU A 190 -2.40 -1.62 -6.34
N ILE A 191 -3.63 -1.68 -5.85
CA ILE A 191 -4.65 -0.64 -5.75
C ILE A 191 -4.96 -0.30 -4.29
N ASN A 192 -5.39 0.95 -4.04
CA ASN A 192 -6.13 1.24 -2.84
C ASN A 192 -7.53 0.59 -2.92
N THR A 193 -8.42 0.84 -1.97
CA THR A 193 -9.73 0.18 -1.90
C THR A 193 -10.72 0.71 -2.95
N LEU A 194 -11.53 -0.20 -3.49
CA LEU A 194 -12.66 0.13 -4.35
C LEU A 194 -13.82 0.71 -3.53
N LEU A 195 -14.48 1.75 -4.04
CA LEU A 195 -15.66 2.28 -3.37
C LEU A 195 -16.81 1.28 -3.43
N GLY A 196 -17.38 0.98 -2.28
CA GLY A 196 -18.48 0.02 -2.13
C GLY A 196 -19.49 0.46 -1.07
N MET A 197 -20.58 -0.27 -0.97
CA MET A 197 -21.66 -0.05 -0.02
C MET A 197 -22.25 -1.37 0.47
N ALA A 198 -22.72 -1.40 1.73
CA ALA A 198 -23.53 -2.49 2.26
C ALA A 198 -24.78 -1.90 2.95
N ILE A 199 -25.92 -2.57 2.78
CA ILE A 199 -27.22 -2.19 3.34
C ILE A 199 -27.71 -3.32 4.25
N ASP A 200 -28.12 -2.96 5.46
CA ASP A 200 -28.95 -3.82 6.32
C ASP A 200 -30.39 -3.72 5.83
N ALA A 201 -30.86 -4.76 5.13
CA ALA A 201 -32.18 -4.76 4.49
C ALA A 201 -33.34 -4.67 5.50
N GLU A 202 -33.19 -5.30 6.66
CA GLU A 202 -34.22 -5.28 7.71
C GLU A 202 -34.35 -3.88 8.34
N LYS A 203 -33.22 -3.23 8.61
CA LYS A 203 -33.21 -1.88 9.16
C LYS A 203 -33.37 -0.80 8.10
N ARG A 204 -33.23 -1.14 6.82
CA ARG A 204 -33.25 -0.21 5.68
C ARG A 204 -32.27 0.95 5.84
N ARG A 205 -31.04 0.62 6.29
CA ARG A 205 -29.97 1.60 6.60
C ARG A 205 -28.63 1.10 6.07
N PRO A 206 -27.70 2.01 5.77
CA PRO A 206 -26.31 1.65 5.50
C PRO A 206 -25.71 0.91 6.70
N VAL A 207 -24.83 -0.06 6.43
CA VAL A 207 -24.08 -0.76 7.47
C VAL A 207 -23.00 0.15 8.06
N LEU A 208 -22.34 0.96 7.22
CA LEU A 208 -21.32 1.91 7.65
C LEU A 208 -21.91 3.28 7.98
N SER A 209 -21.37 3.97 8.97
CA SER A 209 -21.76 5.33 9.37
C SER A 209 -21.55 6.37 8.25
N THR A 210 -20.62 6.11 7.35
CA THR A 210 -20.27 6.96 6.19
C THR A 210 -21.07 6.62 4.94
N VAL A 211 -22.05 5.69 5.01
CA VAL A 211 -22.85 5.15 3.91
C VAL A 211 -22.00 4.26 2.99
N THR A 212 -20.89 4.76 2.45
CA THR A 212 -19.95 4.03 1.60
C THR A 212 -18.63 3.81 2.31
N GLY A 213 -17.85 2.82 1.85
CA GLY A 213 -16.52 2.52 2.34
C GLY A 213 -15.64 1.88 1.27
N GLY A 214 -14.37 1.73 1.57
CA GLY A 214 -13.43 1.04 0.70
C GLY A 214 -13.55 -0.47 0.83
N MET A 215 -13.79 -1.16 -0.27
CA MET A 215 -13.85 -2.62 -0.36
C MET A 215 -12.46 -3.20 -0.59
N SER A 216 -12.12 -4.25 0.17
CA SER A 216 -10.87 -5.00 0.09
C SER A 216 -11.11 -6.50 0.31
N GLY A 217 -10.07 -7.33 0.19
CA GLY A 217 -10.14 -8.78 0.31
C GLY A 217 -10.21 -9.49 -1.04
N ALA A 218 -10.45 -10.80 -1.03
CA ALA A 218 -10.35 -11.66 -2.23
C ALA A 218 -11.18 -11.19 -3.42
N ALA A 219 -12.34 -10.58 -3.17
CA ALA A 219 -13.25 -10.11 -4.22
C ALA A 219 -12.65 -9.06 -5.16
N VAL A 220 -11.64 -8.28 -4.72
CA VAL A 220 -11.04 -7.23 -5.56
C VAL A 220 -9.86 -7.73 -6.41
N LYS A 221 -9.38 -8.97 -6.20
CA LYS A 221 -8.18 -9.49 -6.90
C LYS A 221 -8.23 -9.36 -8.43
N PRO A 222 -9.28 -9.77 -9.14
CA PRO A 222 -9.30 -9.69 -10.61
C PRO A 222 -9.16 -8.25 -11.12
N ILE A 223 -9.70 -7.28 -10.39
CA ILE A 223 -9.63 -5.86 -10.75
C ILE A 223 -8.21 -5.33 -10.49
N ALA A 224 -7.66 -5.63 -9.31
CA ALA A 224 -6.30 -5.23 -8.94
C ALA A 224 -5.26 -5.82 -9.90
N LEU A 225 -5.37 -7.11 -10.21
CA LEU A 225 -4.45 -7.82 -11.11
C LEU A 225 -4.45 -7.20 -12.52
N ARG A 226 -5.64 -6.92 -13.09
CA ARG A 226 -5.76 -6.23 -14.38
C ARG A 226 -5.11 -4.85 -14.35
N MET A 227 -5.36 -4.06 -13.30
CA MET A 227 -4.80 -2.71 -13.18
C MET A 227 -3.27 -2.75 -13.03
N VAL A 228 -2.72 -3.67 -12.25
CA VAL A 228 -1.27 -3.87 -12.13
C VAL A 228 -0.65 -4.22 -13.48
N TRP A 229 -1.24 -5.16 -14.23
CA TRP A 229 -0.76 -5.52 -15.56
C TRP A 229 -0.77 -4.33 -16.54
N GLN A 230 -1.83 -3.50 -16.52
CA GLN A 230 -1.91 -2.30 -17.36
C GLN A 230 -0.84 -1.27 -16.99
N VAL A 231 -0.65 -1.01 -15.71
CA VAL A 231 0.32 -0.03 -15.23
C VAL A 231 1.75 -0.51 -15.48
N ALA A 232 2.07 -1.78 -15.23
CA ALA A 232 3.39 -2.35 -15.50
C ALA A 232 3.81 -2.24 -16.98
N LYS A 233 2.85 -2.21 -17.91
CA LYS A 233 3.12 -1.95 -19.34
C LYS A 233 3.20 -0.47 -19.71
N ALA A 234 2.76 0.42 -18.82
CA ALA A 234 2.59 1.84 -19.13
C ALA A 234 3.71 2.74 -18.59
N ILE A 235 4.49 2.27 -17.60
CA ILE A 235 5.57 2.99 -16.92
C ILE A 235 6.83 2.14 -16.82
N ASN A 236 7.97 2.77 -16.49
CA ASN A 236 9.27 2.11 -16.38
C ASN A 236 9.73 1.91 -14.93
N ILE A 237 9.14 2.64 -13.97
CA ILE A 237 9.47 2.47 -12.55
C ILE A 237 8.80 1.22 -11.96
N PRO A 238 9.37 0.61 -10.90
CA PRO A 238 8.81 -0.57 -10.25
C PRO A 238 7.35 -0.41 -9.84
N VAL A 239 6.58 -1.48 -10.00
CA VAL A 239 5.17 -1.54 -9.61
C VAL A 239 5.02 -2.46 -8.41
N ILE A 240 4.30 -2.01 -7.38
CA ILE A 240 3.95 -2.80 -6.21
C ILE A 240 2.47 -3.16 -6.30
N GLY A 241 2.18 -4.45 -6.45
CA GLY A 241 0.81 -4.94 -6.60
C GLY A 241 0.13 -5.23 -5.26
N LEU A 242 -1.10 -4.79 -5.06
CA LEU A 242 -1.92 -5.16 -3.90
C LEU A 242 -3.42 -5.17 -4.23
N GLY A 243 -4.15 -6.01 -3.49
CA GLY A 243 -5.59 -6.16 -3.63
C GLY A 243 -6.01 -7.61 -3.82
N GLY A 244 -6.48 -8.23 -2.75
CA GLY A 244 -7.04 -9.59 -2.78
C GLY A 244 -6.01 -10.73 -2.81
N ILE A 245 -4.76 -10.47 -2.47
CA ILE A 245 -3.73 -11.50 -2.30
C ILE A 245 -4.00 -12.23 -0.98
N MET A 246 -4.37 -13.52 -1.07
CA MET A 246 -4.72 -14.37 0.07
C MET A 246 -3.73 -15.51 0.28
N ASN A 247 -2.88 -15.80 -0.71
CA ASN A 247 -1.92 -16.90 -0.68
C ASN A 247 -0.81 -16.70 -1.72
N TRP A 248 0.17 -17.60 -1.75
CA TRP A 248 1.32 -17.53 -2.65
C TRP A 248 0.96 -17.61 -4.15
N LYS A 249 -0.14 -18.30 -4.52
CA LYS A 249 -0.56 -18.38 -5.93
C LYS A 249 -1.03 -17.03 -6.42
N ASP A 250 -1.82 -16.32 -5.60
CA ASP A 250 -2.23 -14.96 -5.92
C ASP A 250 -1.01 -14.04 -6.08
N ALA A 251 -0.01 -14.19 -5.20
CA ALA A 251 1.24 -13.41 -5.29
C ALA A 251 1.98 -13.66 -6.60
N ILE A 252 2.12 -14.93 -7.03
CA ILE A 252 2.74 -15.27 -8.31
C ILE A 252 1.98 -14.63 -9.49
N GLU A 253 0.64 -14.61 -9.47
CA GLU A 253 -0.16 -13.96 -10.52
C GLU A 253 0.21 -12.47 -10.65
N PHE A 254 0.37 -11.76 -9.52
CA PHE A 254 0.78 -10.36 -9.53
C PHE A 254 2.21 -10.16 -10.05
N LEU A 255 3.16 -11.02 -9.67
CA LEU A 255 4.54 -10.97 -10.17
C LEU A 255 4.56 -11.22 -11.68
N LEU A 256 3.86 -12.24 -12.17
CA LEU A 256 3.73 -12.53 -13.61
C LEU A 256 3.10 -11.34 -14.36
N ALA A 257 2.13 -10.65 -13.78
CA ALA A 257 1.50 -9.47 -14.36
C ALA A 257 2.44 -8.24 -14.42
N GLY A 258 3.62 -8.29 -13.81
CA GLY A 258 4.65 -7.24 -13.85
C GLY A 258 4.85 -6.48 -12.54
N ALA A 259 4.23 -6.91 -11.44
CA ALA A 259 4.57 -6.36 -10.14
C ALA A 259 5.99 -6.77 -9.75
N THR A 260 6.82 -5.82 -9.32
CA THR A 260 8.17 -6.06 -8.77
C THR A 260 8.08 -6.57 -7.32
N ALA A 261 7.11 -6.09 -6.58
CA ALA A 261 6.80 -6.50 -5.21
C ALA A 261 5.29 -6.48 -4.99
N ILE A 262 4.84 -7.04 -3.87
CA ILE A 262 3.43 -7.09 -3.50
C ILE A 262 3.20 -6.63 -2.06
N GLN A 263 1.99 -6.15 -1.77
CA GLN A 263 1.56 -5.87 -0.40
C GLN A 263 0.33 -6.73 -0.06
N ILE A 264 0.34 -7.32 1.14
CA ILE A 264 -0.77 -8.09 1.68
C ILE A 264 -1.53 -7.22 2.70
N GLY A 265 -2.83 -7.06 2.48
CA GLY A 265 -3.71 -6.25 3.32
C GLY A 265 -4.65 -7.12 4.17
N THR A 266 -5.89 -7.27 3.73
CA THR A 266 -6.98 -7.93 4.47
C THR A 266 -6.63 -9.31 5.01
N ALA A 267 -5.77 -10.07 4.32
CA ALA A 267 -5.34 -11.39 4.77
C ALA A 267 -4.57 -11.38 6.09
N ASN A 268 -3.91 -10.25 6.46
CA ASN A 268 -3.24 -10.09 7.76
C ASN A 268 -4.22 -10.17 8.95
N PHE A 269 -5.50 -9.82 8.75
CA PHE A 269 -6.53 -9.96 9.79
C PHE A 269 -6.94 -11.40 10.03
N ILE A 270 -6.72 -12.28 9.04
CA ILE A 270 -7.03 -13.72 9.12
C ILE A 270 -5.82 -14.49 9.66
N ASP A 271 -4.63 -14.18 9.17
CA ASP A 271 -3.37 -14.83 9.51
C ASP A 271 -2.24 -13.80 9.56
N PRO A 272 -1.79 -13.38 10.75
CA PRO A 272 -0.70 -12.42 10.90
C PRO A 272 0.63 -12.85 10.27
N ALA A 273 0.86 -14.17 10.12
CA ALA A 273 2.07 -14.72 9.49
C ALA A 273 1.96 -14.91 7.97
N ILE A 274 0.87 -14.47 7.35
CA ILE A 274 0.58 -14.72 5.92
C ILE A 274 1.67 -14.20 4.99
N THR A 275 2.30 -13.07 5.31
CA THR A 275 3.39 -12.47 4.51
C THR A 275 4.57 -13.42 4.39
N VAL A 276 5.00 -14.02 5.50
CA VAL A 276 6.11 -15.00 5.54
C VAL A 276 5.70 -16.27 4.79
N LYS A 277 4.50 -16.80 5.02
CA LYS A 277 3.99 -18.00 4.32
C LYS A 277 3.90 -17.78 2.80
N VAL A 278 3.53 -16.58 2.36
CA VAL A 278 3.50 -16.23 0.94
C VAL A 278 4.91 -16.17 0.36
N SER A 279 5.87 -15.57 1.07
CA SER A 279 7.28 -15.54 0.65
C SER A 279 7.87 -16.95 0.50
N GLU A 280 7.62 -17.85 1.47
CA GLU A 280 8.00 -19.26 1.40
C GLU A 280 7.35 -19.97 0.20
N GLY A 281 6.07 -19.69 -0.05
CA GLY A 281 5.33 -20.24 -1.19
C GLY A 281 5.89 -19.78 -2.54
N ILE A 282 6.35 -18.53 -2.64
CA ILE A 282 7.04 -18.00 -3.83
C ILE A 282 8.35 -18.77 -4.03
N ASN A 283 9.19 -18.92 -2.99
CA ASN A 283 10.44 -19.67 -3.09
C ASN A 283 10.19 -21.12 -3.59
N ASN A 284 9.22 -21.81 -3.00
CA ASN A 284 8.86 -23.18 -3.36
C ASN A 284 8.35 -23.27 -4.82
N TYR A 285 7.65 -22.25 -5.31
CA TYR A 285 7.24 -22.17 -6.72
C TYR A 285 8.47 -22.05 -7.63
N LEU A 286 9.37 -21.13 -7.34
CA LEU A 286 10.60 -20.93 -8.14
C LEU A 286 11.45 -22.20 -8.21
N GLU A 287 11.70 -22.86 -7.09
CA GLU A 287 12.47 -24.11 -7.02
C GLU A 287 11.82 -25.22 -7.87
N ARG A 288 10.49 -25.42 -7.77
CA ARG A 288 9.79 -26.45 -8.57
C ARG A 288 9.84 -26.20 -10.07
N HIS A 289 9.95 -24.94 -10.50
CA HIS A 289 10.02 -24.55 -11.91
C HIS A 289 11.45 -24.32 -12.41
N GLY A 290 12.46 -24.52 -11.53
CA GLY A 290 13.88 -24.38 -11.91
C GLY A 290 14.35 -22.93 -12.06
N TYR A 291 13.62 -21.97 -11.53
CA TYR A 291 14.03 -20.56 -11.50
C TYR A 291 15.03 -20.31 -10.38
N THR A 292 16.00 -19.46 -10.64
CA THR A 292 17.06 -19.09 -9.67
C THR A 292 16.77 -17.77 -8.95
N SER A 293 15.89 -16.94 -9.52
CA SER A 293 15.52 -15.63 -8.95
C SER A 293 14.05 -15.33 -9.17
N VAL A 294 13.45 -14.60 -8.23
CA VAL A 294 12.10 -14.06 -8.41
C VAL A 294 12.01 -13.11 -9.60
N LYS A 295 13.12 -12.49 -9.98
CA LYS A 295 13.19 -11.61 -11.16
C LYS A 295 12.90 -12.33 -12.47
N ASP A 296 13.13 -13.65 -12.50
CA ASP A 296 12.90 -14.48 -13.71
C ASP A 296 11.41 -14.56 -14.07
N ILE A 297 10.51 -14.32 -13.11
CA ILE A 297 9.06 -14.40 -13.31
C ILE A 297 8.34 -13.05 -13.35
N ILE A 298 9.04 -11.94 -13.01
CA ILE A 298 8.43 -10.61 -13.04
C ILE A 298 8.11 -10.20 -14.48
N GLY A 299 6.82 -10.01 -14.79
CA GLY A 299 6.35 -9.64 -16.12
C GLY A 299 6.40 -10.79 -17.14
N ALA A 300 6.64 -12.02 -16.72
CA ALA A 300 6.73 -13.18 -17.61
C ALA A 300 5.39 -13.79 -18.03
N LEU A 301 4.28 -13.03 -17.88
CA LEU A 301 2.96 -13.46 -18.37
C LEU A 301 2.97 -13.58 -19.91
N GLU A 302 2.72 -14.76 -20.41
CA GLU A 302 2.49 -15.03 -21.84
C GLU A 302 1.06 -14.60 -22.23
N VAL A 303 0.89 -13.73 -23.24
CA VAL A 303 -0.39 -13.21 -23.74
C VAL A 303 -0.45 -13.27 -25.26
#